data_d9f286000bf98509d6db868517eb5ad3
#
_entry.id   d9f286000bf98509d6db868517eb5ad3
#
_cell.length_a   1.000
_cell.length_b   1.000
_cell.length_c   1.000
_cell.angle_alpha   90.00
_cell.angle_beta   90.00
_cell.angle_gamma   90.00
#
_symmetry.space_group_name_H-M   'P 1'
#
loop_
_entity.id
_entity.type
_entity.pdbx_description
1 polymer ?
#
loop_
_entity_poly.entity_id
_entity_poly.type
_entity_poly.pdbx_seq_one_letter_code
_entity_poly.pdbx_strand_id
1 'polypeptide(L)'
;MPRHRKPQIFITALLFLTVSACSSNSDEQQASQADVIRVIDGDTVVISGDERVRLIGIDTPENGQCGFDEAKQAIEKLLASGSATFYSGTTSDKDKYARLLRYIEVEGIDVGLNLISNGFAIARYDSRDGYGPHDRESEYIDADENSVPAIKCD
;
A
#
# COMPACT_ATOMS: atom_id res chain seq x y z
N MET A 1 -23.25 -37.07 -75.55
CA MET A 1 -21.98 -37.09 -74.85
C MET A 1 -22.03 -36.00 -73.77
N PRO A 2 -22.21 -36.30 -72.46
CA PRO A 2 -22.24 -35.29 -71.44
C PRO A 2 -20.82 -34.99 -70.90
N ARG A 3 -20.48 -33.71 -70.84
CA ARG A 3 -19.24 -33.20 -70.30
C ARG A 3 -19.30 -33.22 -68.77
N HIS A 4 -18.44 -33.96 -68.11
CA HIS A 4 -18.22 -33.94 -66.69
C HIS A 4 -17.49 -32.65 -66.27
N ARG A 5 -18.13 -31.78 -65.53
CA ARG A 5 -17.50 -30.67 -64.83
C ARG A 5 -16.96 -31.18 -63.48
N LYS A 6 -15.67 -31.04 -63.25
CA LYS A 6 -15.02 -31.30 -61.93
C LYS A 6 -15.32 -30.16 -60.95
N PRO A 7 -15.64 -30.44 -59.69
CA PRO A 7 -15.80 -29.38 -58.71
C PRO A 7 -14.43 -28.81 -58.29
N GLN A 8 -14.30 -27.48 -58.35
CA GLN A 8 -13.17 -26.77 -57.73
C GLN A 8 -13.41 -26.66 -56.24
N ILE A 9 -12.51 -27.25 -55.45
CA ILE A 9 -12.48 -27.11 -54.00
C ILE A 9 -11.74 -25.82 -53.67
N PHE A 10 -12.44 -24.81 -53.18
CA PHE A 10 -11.85 -23.60 -52.61
C PHE A 10 -11.38 -23.91 -51.20
N ILE A 11 -10.07 -24.03 -50.99
CA ILE A 11 -9.46 -24.13 -49.67
C ILE A 11 -9.36 -22.71 -49.14
N THR A 12 -10.27 -22.34 -48.24
CA THR A 12 -10.20 -21.09 -47.50
C THR A 12 -9.15 -21.25 -46.42
N ALA A 13 -7.97 -20.67 -46.60
CA ALA A 13 -6.94 -20.62 -45.58
C ALA A 13 -7.39 -19.63 -44.49
N LEU A 14 -7.77 -20.16 -43.31
CA LEU A 14 -8.08 -19.38 -42.14
C LEU A 14 -6.77 -18.98 -41.45
N LEU A 15 -6.38 -17.72 -41.64
CA LEU A 15 -5.20 -17.13 -41.01
C LEU A 15 -5.49 -16.87 -39.53
N PHE A 16 -5.01 -17.73 -38.67
CA PHE A 16 -5.02 -17.48 -37.21
C PHE A 16 -3.99 -16.40 -36.88
N LEU A 17 -4.45 -15.18 -36.63
CA LEU A 17 -3.65 -14.16 -35.94
C LEU A 17 -3.50 -14.59 -34.48
N THR A 18 -2.33 -15.09 -34.12
CA THR A 18 -1.95 -15.24 -32.72
C THR A 18 -1.61 -13.87 -32.16
N VAL A 19 -2.54 -13.29 -31.39
CA VAL A 19 -2.26 -12.11 -30.56
C VAL A 19 -1.35 -12.58 -29.42
N SER A 20 -0.05 -12.30 -29.54
CA SER A 20 0.91 -12.47 -28.45
C SER A 20 0.59 -11.39 -27.40
N ALA A 21 -0.11 -11.75 -26.33
CA ALA A 21 -0.28 -10.89 -25.19
C ALA A 21 1.10 -10.76 -24.51
N CYS A 22 1.74 -9.59 -24.69
CA CYS A 22 2.84 -9.19 -23.80
C CYS A 22 2.26 -9.03 -22.41
N SER A 23 2.47 -10.01 -21.54
CA SER A 23 2.36 -9.84 -20.11
C SER A 23 3.48 -8.90 -19.68
N SER A 24 3.17 -7.63 -19.51
CA SER A 24 4.00 -6.73 -18.73
C SER A 24 3.88 -7.20 -17.27
N ASN A 25 4.91 -7.87 -16.77
CA ASN A 25 5.14 -7.99 -15.34
C ASN A 25 5.47 -6.58 -14.82
N SER A 26 4.45 -5.79 -14.54
CA SER A 26 4.53 -4.75 -13.53
C SER A 26 4.54 -5.49 -12.19
N ASP A 27 5.49 -5.18 -11.32
CA ASP A 27 5.44 -5.54 -9.91
C ASP A 27 4.15 -4.93 -9.33
N GLU A 28 3.03 -5.66 -9.45
CA GLU A 28 1.80 -5.30 -8.76
C GLU A 28 2.07 -5.53 -7.27
N GLN A 29 2.22 -4.44 -6.53
CA GLN A 29 2.17 -4.47 -5.07
C GLN A 29 0.95 -5.29 -4.67
N GLN A 30 1.17 -6.38 -3.95
CA GLN A 30 0.09 -7.27 -3.55
C GLN A 30 -0.86 -6.52 -2.61
N ALA A 31 -1.99 -6.11 -3.15
CA ALA A 31 -3.06 -5.45 -2.41
C ALA A 31 -3.94 -6.50 -1.72
N SER A 32 -4.31 -6.26 -0.48
CA SER A 32 -5.27 -7.07 0.27
C SER A 32 -6.27 -6.17 1.00
N GLN A 33 -7.49 -6.65 1.18
CA GLN A 33 -8.50 -5.98 1.99
C GLN A 33 -8.70 -6.76 3.29
N ALA A 34 -8.81 -6.04 4.38
CA ALA A 34 -9.14 -6.59 5.68
C ALA A 34 -9.85 -5.53 6.53
N ASP A 35 -10.70 -5.97 7.44
CA ASP A 35 -11.34 -5.06 8.37
C ASP A 35 -10.37 -4.66 9.48
N VAL A 36 -10.25 -3.36 9.74
CA VAL A 36 -9.53 -2.86 10.90
C VAL A 36 -10.42 -3.03 12.13
N ILE A 37 -9.95 -3.83 13.08
CA ILE A 37 -10.69 -4.15 14.30
C ILE A 37 -10.39 -3.13 15.41
N ARG A 38 -9.14 -2.65 15.45
CA ARG A 38 -8.68 -1.77 16.51
C ARG A 38 -7.41 -1.01 16.11
N VAL A 39 -7.33 0.24 16.51
CA VAL A 39 -6.12 1.05 16.44
C VAL A 39 -5.37 0.92 17.77
N ILE A 40 -4.08 0.61 17.73
CA ILE A 40 -3.21 0.56 18.92
C ILE A 40 -2.66 1.95 19.19
N ASP A 41 -1.99 2.52 18.19
CA ASP A 41 -1.35 3.84 18.19
C ASP A 41 -1.42 4.46 16.78
N GLY A 42 -0.68 5.54 16.52
CA GLY A 42 -0.75 6.26 15.26
C GLY A 42 -0.17 5.51 14.06
N ASP A 43 0.55 4.41 14.28
CA ASP A 43 1.21 3.65 13.20
C ASP A 43 1.00 2.13 13.28
N THR A 44 0.20 1.67 14.23
CA THR A 44 -0.06 0.23 14.44
C THR A 44 -1.56 -0.04 14.61
N VAL A 45 -2.09 -0.93 13.77
CA VAL A 45 -3.48 -1.36 13.82
C VAL A 45 -3.60 -2.88 13.99
N VAL A 46 -4.77 -3.36 14.38
CA VAL A 46 -5.13 -4.78 14.39
C VAL A 46 -6.22 -4.99 13.37
N ILE A 47 -6.04 -5.98 12.51
CA ILE A 47 -6.99 -6.38 11.47
C ILE A 47 -7.69 -7.69 11.83
N SER A 48 -8.68 -8.08 11.01
CA SER A 48 -9.38 -9.35 11.15
C SER A 48 -8.39 -10.53 11.22
N GLY A 49 -8.66 -11.48 12.12
CA GLY A 49 -7.73 -12.57 12.44
C GLY A 49 -6.72 -12.24 13.56
N ASP A 50 -6.87 -11.08 14.23
CA ASP A 50 -6.00 -10.59 15.33
C ASP A 50 -4.54 -10.36 14.89
N GLU A 51 -4.31 -10.15 13.58
CA GLU A 51 -3.00 -9.79 13.07
C GLU A 51 -2.70 -8.31 13.30
N ARG A 52 -1.46 -8.02 13.71
CA ARG A 52 -0.98 -6.64 13.88
C ARG A 52 -0.34 -6.17 12.58
N VAL A 53 -0.69 -4.97 12.17
CA VAL A 53 -0.10 -4.28 11.03
C VAL A 53 0.65 -3.04 11.52
N ARG A 54 1.93 -2.92 11.15
CA ARG A 54 2.77 -1.72 11.34
C ARG A 54 2.85 -0.98 10.02
N LEU A 55 2.50 0.28 10.02
CA LEU A 55 2.65 1.12 8.84
C LEU A 55 4.13 1.29 8.50
N ILE A 56 4.45 1.11 7.22
CA ILE A 56 5.80 1.23 6.69
C ILE A 56 6.21 2.70 6.64
N GLY A 57 7.47 2.97 6.99
CA GLY A 57 8.14 4.24 6.70
C GLY A 57 7.73 5.41 7.57
N ILE A 58 6.94 5.21 8.63
CA ILE A 58 6.53 6.30 9.55
C ILE A 58 6.81 5.94 11.00
N ASP A 59 6.88 6.97 11.83
CA ASP A 59 6.93 6.85 13.28
C ASP A 59 6.00 7.88 13.93
N THR A 60 5.28 7.45 14.97
CA THR A 60 4.36 8.30 15.73
C THR A 60 4.72 8.29 17.19
N PRO A 61 4.26 9.28 17.99
CA PRO A 61 4.51 9.28 19.42
C PRO A 61 4.00 8.00 20.11
N GLU A 62 4.84 7.43 20.95
CA GLU A 62 4.55 6.23 21.74
C GLU A 62 3.65 6.54 22.94
N ASN A 63 3.03 5.50 23.51
CA ASN A 63 2.17 5.64 24.67
C ASN A 63 2.88 6.36 25.82
N GLY A 64 2.24 7.41 26.33
CA GLY A 64 2.78 8.29 27.36
C GLY A 64 3.66 9.42 26.85
N GLN A 65 3.92 9.50 25.56
CA GLN A 65 4.54 10.66 24.92
C GLN A 65 3.49 11.69 24.51
N CYS A 66 3.92 12.94 24.46
CA CYS A 66 3.11 14.03 23.93
C CYS A 66 2.77 13.74 22.45
N GLY A 67 1.49 13.87 22.08
CA GLY A 67 1.01 13.65 20.74
C GLY A 67 0.50 12.23 20.45
N PHE A 68 0.61 11.31 21.39
CA PHE A 68 0.14 9.94 21.22
C PHE A 68 -1.36 9.88 20.90
N ASP A 69 -2.18 10.57 21.70
CA ASP A 69 -3.64 10.56 21.51
C ASP A 69 -4.06 11.25 20.22
N GLU A 70 -3.38 12.33 19.84
CA GLU A 70 -3.63 13.08 18.60
C GLU A 70 -3.30 12.25 17.36
N ALA A 71 -2.15 11.59 17.34
CA ALA A 71 -1.75 10.71 16.24
C ALA A 71 -2.71 9.52 16.10
N LYS A 72 -3.07 8.91 17.23
CA LYS A 72 -4.04 7.82 17.27
C LYS A 72 -5.43 8.25 16.77
N GLN A 73 -5.94 9.40 17.21
CA GLN A 73 -7.21 9.93 16.73
C GLN A 73 -7.18 10.28 15.23
N ALA A 74 -6.03 10.75 14.72
CA ALA A 74 -5.88 11.07 13.30
C ALA A 74 -6.01 9.82 12.43
N ILE A 75 -5.33 8.71 12.77
CA ILE A 75 -5.48 7.45 12.02
C ILE A 75 -6.88 6.86 12.20
N GLU A 76 -7.47 6.89 13.39
CA GLU A 76 -8.84 6.42 13.62
C GLU A 76 -9.84 7.14 12.73
N LYS A 77 -9.71 8.45 12.58
CA LYS A 77 -10.56 9.26 11.72
C LYS A 77 -10.41 8.90 10.24
N LEU A 78 -9.18 8.68 9.77
CA LEU A 78 -8.92 8.24 8.40
C LEU A 78 -9.55 6.88 8.13
N LEU A 79 -9.31 5.90 9.00
CA LEU A 79 -9.84 4.55 8.85
C LEU A 79 -11.37 4.48 8.93
N ALA A 80 -12.01 5.39 9.65
CA ALA A 80 -13.46 5.48 9.72
C ALA A 80 -14.11 6.09 8.46
N SER A 81 -13.33 6.66 7.54
CA SER A 81 -13.85 7.33 6.34
C SER A 81 -14.16 6.39 5.18
N GLY A 82 -13.71 5.12 5.22
CA GLY A 82 -13.94 4.16 4.14
C GLY A 82 -13.26 2.81 4.36
N SER A 83 -13.22 2.01 3.31
CA SER A 83 -12.59 0.69 3.32
C SER A 83 -11.08 0.80 3.21
N ALA A 84 -10.36 0.09 4.07
CA ALA A 84 -8.91 0.06 4.08
C ALA A 84 -8.36 -1.01 3.11
N THR A 85 -7.40 -0.62 2.29
CA THR A 85 -6.60 -1.50 1.43
C THR A 85 -5.16 -1.50 1.92
N PHE A 86 -4.57 -2.68 2.02
CA PHE A 86 -3.23 -2.90 2.54
C PHE A 86 -2.29 -3.32 1.41
N TYR A 87 -1.13 -2.67 1.32
CA TYR A 87 -0.12 -2.95 0.30
C TYR A 87 1.20 -3.34 0.96
N SER A 88 1.84 -4.39 0.45
CA SER A 88 3.25 -4.67 0.78
C SER A 88 4.16 -3.65 0.10
N GLY A 89 5.33 -3.39 0.62
CA GLY A 89 6.23 -2.38 0.06
C GLY A 89 7.65 -2.43 0.60
N THR A 90 8.01 -3.55 1.19
CA THR A 90 9.37 -3.85 1.67
C THR A 90 9.76 -5.27 1.31
N THR A 91 11.05 -5.59 1.39
CA THR A 91 11.57 -6.95 1.16
C THR A 91 11.14 -7.95 2.23
N SER A 92 10.75 -7.48 3.41
CA SER A 92 10.28 -8.32 4.52
C SER A 92 8.77 -8.15 4.71
N ASP A 93 8.05 -9.24 4.79
CA ASP A 93 6.60 -9.22 5.06
C ASP A 93 6.26 -8.84 6.50
N LYS A 94 7.13 -9.22 7.44
CA LYS A 94 6.95 -8.96 8.88
C LYS A 94 8.21 -8.40 9.52
N ASP A 95 8.01 -7.62 10.57
CA ASP A 95 9.11 -7.15 11.41
C ASP A 95 9.53 -8.20 12.47
N LYS A 96 10.53 -7.84 13.29
CA LYS A 96 11.04 -8.70 14.38
C LYS A 96 10.02 -9.01 15.49
N TYR A 97 8.90 -8.30 15.52
CA TYR A 97 7.79 -8.50 16.47
C TYR A 97 6.62 -9.26 15.83
N ALA A 98 6.82 -9.83 14.65
CA ALA A 98 5.81 -10.54 13.86
C ALA A 98 4.63 -9.69 13.41
N ARG A 99 4.77 -8.35 13.35
CA ARG A 99 3.77 -7.46 12.79
C ARG A 99 3.92 -7.44 11.26
N LEU A 100 2.80 -7.48 10.52
CA LEU A 100 2.79 -7.28 9.07
C LEU A 100 3.24 -5.85 8.75
N LEU A 101 4.11 -5.70 7.76
CA LEU A 101 4.56 -4.40 7.27
C LEU A 101 3.71 -4.01 6.06
N ARG A 102 2.89 -2.96 6.19
CA ARG A 102 1.97 -2.52 5.10
C ARG A 102 1.90 -1.01 5.01
N TYR A 103 1.69 -0.53 3.78
CA TYR A 103 1.03 0.74 3.57
C TYR A 103 -0.47 0.53 3.69
N ILE A 104 -1.19 1.53 4.14
CA ILE A 104 -2.65 1.53 4.22
C ILE A 104 -3.19 2.66 3.37
N GLU A 105 -4.16 2.36 2.53
CA GLU A 105 -4.92 3.36 1.80
C GLU A 105 -6.40 3.26 2.15
N VAL A 106 -7.05 4.41 2.28
CA VAL A 106 -8.50 4.52 2.48
C VAL A 106 -9.04 5.47 1.44
N GLU A 107 -9.95 4.98 0.58
CA GLU A 107 -10.54 5.77 -0.52
C GLU A 107 -9.47 6.47 -1.40
N GLY A 108 -8.34 5.80 -1.64
CA GLY A 108 -7.22 6.32 -2.42
C GLY A 108 -6.32 7.32 -1.68
N ILE A 109 -6.52 7.52 -0.39
CA ILE A 109 -5.65 8.35 0.47
C ILE A 109 -4.63 7.45 1.15
N ASP A 110 -3.35 7.70 0.92
CA ASP A 110 -2.26 7.08 1.68
C ASP A 110 -2.29 7.58 3.13
N VAL A 111 -2.56 6.66 4.05
CA VAL A 111 -2.71 6.97 5.48
C VAL A 111 -1.38 7.46 6.08
N GLY A 112 -0.26 6.80 5.74
CA GLY A 112 1.07 7.18 6.22
C GLY A 112 1.48 8.57 5.75
N LEU A 113 1.36 8.82 4.45
CA LEU A 113 1.64 10.14 3.86
C LEU A 113 0.76 11.24 4.46
N ASN A 114 -0.52 10.94 4.68
CA ASN A 114 -1.45 11.90 5.28
C ASN A 114 -1.06 12.26 6.72
N LEU A 115 -0.67 11.26 7.52
CA LEU A 115 -0.21 11.50 8.89
C LEU A 115 1.06 12.35 8.95
N ILE A 116 2.04 12.09 8.07
CA ILE A 116 3.26 12.89 7.95
C ILE A 116 2.93 14.32 7.52
N SER A 117 2.21 14.48 6.40
CA SER A 117 1.88 15.79 5.84
C SER A 117 1.11 16.69 6.80
N ASN A 118 0.32 16.10 7.70
CA ASN A 118 -0.42 16.81 8.73
C ASN A 118 0.33 16.90 10.08
N GLY A 119 1.59 16.47 10.16
CA GLY A 119 2.45 16.62 11.32
C GLY A 119 2.09 15.71 12.52
N PHE A 120 1.42 14.58 12.30
CA PHE A 120 1.10 13.57 13.30
C PHE A 120 2.12 12.44 13.33
N ALA A 121 2.94 12.28 12.28
CA ALA A 121 4.00 11.31 12.14
C ALA A 121 5.24 11.95 11.51
N ILE A 122 6.37 11.29 11.62
CA ILE A 122 7.60 11.61 10.88
C ILE A 122 7.98 10.46 9.96
N ALA A 123 8.72 10.73 8.87
CA ALA A 123 9.31 9.71 8.02
C ALA A 123 10.47 9.03 8.76
N ARG A 124 10.38 7.70 8.94
CA ARG A 124 11.30 6.93 9.75
C ARG A 124 11.43 5.49 9.26
N TYR A 125 12.49 4.79 9.73
CA TYR A 125 12.76 3.40 9.38
C TYR A 125 12.99 3.19 7.89
N ASP A 126 13.67 4.14 7.28
CA ASP A 126 14.05 4.20 5.88
C ASP A 126 15.57 4.01 5.68
N SER A 127 16.07 4.24 4.48
CA SER A 127 17.48 4.09 4.15
C SER A 127 18.39 5.02 4.96
N ARG A 128 17.92 6.19 5.42
CA ARG A 128 18.65 7.14 6.26
C ARG A 128 18.92 6.58 7.66
N ASP A 129 18.03 5.72 8.15
CA ASP A 129 18.13 5.08 9.46
C ASP A 129 18.89 3.75 9.44
N GLY A 130 19.41 3.33 8.27
CA GLY A 130 20.09 2.07 8.08
C GLY A 130 19.19 0.87 7.82
N TYR A 131 17.90 1.10 7.54
CA TYR A 131 16.97 0.11 7.02
C TYR A 131 17.08 0.02 5.48
N GLY A 132 16.51 -1.00 4.88
CA GLY A 132 16.38 -1.06 3.42
C GLY A 132 15.40 0.01 2.92
N PRO A 133 15.57 0.48 1.67
CA PRO A 133 14.60 1.42 1.08
C PRO A 133 13.22 0.78 0.99
N HIS A 134 12.18 1.61 1.03
CA HIS A 134 10.81 1.22 0.80
C HIS A 134 10.17 2.04 -0.33
N ASP A 135 9.10 1.53 -0.93
CA ASP A 135 8.60 2.03 -2.21
C ASP A 135 8.14 3.51 -2.18
N ARG A 136 7.69 4.02 -1.02
CA ARG A 136 7.20 5.39 -0.85
C ARG A 136 8.19 6.29 -0.08
N GLU A 137 9.44 5.84 0.08
CA GLU A 137 10.43 6.52 0.92
C GLU A 137 10.66 7.98 0.55
N SER A 138 10.91 8.26 -0.73
CA SER A 138 11.20 9.64 -1.18
C SER A 138 10.02 10.58 -0.94
N GLU A 139 8.80 10.11 -1.17
CA GLU A 139 7.59 10.90 -0.97
C GLU A 139 7.33 11.19 0.51
N TYR A 140 7.60 10.22 1.37
CA TYR A 140 7.45 10.39 2.82
C TYR A 140 8.49 11.35 3.39
N ILE A 141 9.74 11.26 2.92
CA ILE A 141 10.82 12.18 3.33
C ILE A 141 10.47 13.61 2.90
N ASP A 142 10.05 13.81 1.64
CA ASP A 142 9.67 15.13 1.14
C ASP A 142 8.49 15.71 1.94
N ALA A 143 7.52 14.89 2.29
CA ALA A 143 6.39 15.31 3.10
C ALA A 143 6.80 15.72 4.51
N ASP A 144 7.70 14.96 5.14
CA ASP A 144 8.22 15.23 6.49
C ASP A 144 8.99 16.55 6.55
N GLU A 145 9.87 16.79 5.57
CA GLU A 145 10.65 18.02 5.46
C GLU A 145 9.79 19.27 5.26
N ASN A 146 8.61 19.12 4.68
CA ASN A 146 7.68 20.21 4.40
C ASN A 146 6.51 20.30 5.39
N SER A 147 6.38 19.35 6.30
CA SER A 147 5.31 19.33 7.29
C SER A 147 5.58 20.32 8.43
N VAL A 148 4.48 20.74 9.07
CA VAL A 148 4.55 21.51 10.32
C VAL A 148 3.95 20.62 11.41
N PRO A 149 4.67 20.36 12.52
CA PRO A 149 4.13 19.54 13.60
C PRO A 149 2.76 20.03 14.07
N ALA A 150 1.75 19.18 13.94
CA ALA A 150 0.40 19.45 14.46
C ALA A 150 0.37 19.46 15.98
N ILE A 151 1.30 18.71 16.56
CA ILE A 151 1.40 18.45 18.00
C ILE A 151 2.32 19.50 18.60
N LYS A 152 1.80 20.22 19.59
CA LYS A 152 2.58 21.19 20.37
C LYS A 152 2.80 20.58 21.76
N CYS A 153 4.04 20.19 22.01
CA CYS A 153 4.47 19.73 23.32
C CYS A 153 5.13 20.88 24.07
N ASP A 154 4.66 21.16 25.27
CA ASP A 154 5.23 22.19 26.17
C ASP A 154 6.54 21.72 26.80
#